data_596a02cf5fe38302c40f94386004d238
#
_entry.id   596a02cf5fe38302c40f94386004d238
#
_cell.length_a   1.000
_cell.length_b   1.000
_cell.length_c   1.000
_cell.angle_alpha   90.00
_cell.angle_beta   90.00
_cell.angle_gamma   90.00
#
_symmetry.space_group_name_H-M   'P 1'
#
loop_
_entity.id
_entity.type
_entity.pdbx_description
1 polymer ?
#
loop_
_entity_poly.entity_id
_entity_poly.type
_entity_poly.pdbx_seq_one_letter_code
_entity_poly.pdbx_strand_id
1 'polypeptide(L)'
;MAKKYYCPVCGYESDEPIDVCPICGAKMAVREDNSSEAWAAEHKVGIIDGVSEEIVQGLRDNFNGECSEVGMYLAMARVAHREGYPEIGLYWEKAAYEEAEHAAKFAEMLGEVVTDSTKKNLEMRVAAERGATEGKTQLAILAKKANLDAIHDTVHEMARDEARHGKAFEGLLKRYFGE
;
A
#
# COMPACT_ATOMS: atom_id res chain seq x y z
N MET A 1 -1.65 -35.54 16.83
CA MET A 1 -1.22 -34.14 16.94
C MET A 1 -2.27 -33.39 17.73
N ALA A 2 -1.90 -32.72 18.79
CA ALA A 2 -2.87 -31.98 19.60
C ALA A 2 -3.24 -30.69 18.86
N LYS A 3 -4.53 -30.41 18.71
CA LYS A 3 -5.00 -29.13 18.16
C LYS A 3 -5.14 -28.15 19.31
N LYS A 4 -4.57 -26.95 19.17
CA LYS A 4 -4.81 -25.82 20.07
C LYS A 4 -5.72 -24.79 19.42
N TYR A 5 -6.66 -24.29 20.19
CA TYR A 5 -7.58 -23.24 19.78
C TYR A 5 -7.08 -21.92 20.39
N TYR A 6 -6.93 -20.87 19.59
CA TYR A 6 -6.44 -19.58 20.07
C TYR A 6 -7.27 -18.43 19.52
N CYS A 7 -7.36 -17.37 20.28
CA CYS A 7 -8.01 -16.14 19.85
C CYS A 7 -7.00 -15.20 19.21
N PRO A 8 -7.13 -14.87 17.91
CA PRO A 8 -6.17 -13.99 17.23
C PRO A 8 -6.27 -12.53 17.70
N VAL A 9 -7.32 -12.18 18.48
CA VAL A 9 -7.54 -10.80 18.95
C VAL A 9 -6.97 -10.55 20.33
N CYS A 10 -7.22 -11.45 21.30
CA CYS A 10 -6.82 -11.25 22.70
C CYS A 10 -5.81 -12.28 23.21
N GLY A 11 -5.39 -13.25 22.39
CA GLY A 11 -4.41 -14.27 22.77
C GLY A 11 -4.94 -15.39 23.69
N TYR A 12 -6.25 -15.43 23.98
CA TYR A 12 -6.82 -16.53 24.79
C TYR A 12 -6.59 -17.88 24.10
N GLU A 13 -6.14 -18.90 24.84
CA GLU A 13 -5.90 -20.25 24.34
C GLU A 13 -6.78 -21.28 25.06
N SER A 14 -7.16 -22.34 24.33
CA SER A 14 -7.91 -23.48 24.84
C SER A 14 -7.42 -24.78 24.19
N ASP A 15 -7.34 -25.84 24.96
CA ASP A 15 -7.08 -27.20 24.47
C ASP A 15 -8.38 -27.89 23.99
N GLU A 16 -9.53 -27.32 24.31
CA GLU A 16 -10.84 -27.83 23.89
C GLU A 16 -11.38 -27.02 22.70
N PRO A 17 -12.14 -27.68 21.79
CA PRO A 17 -12.78 -26.98 20.66
C PRO A 17 -13.75 -25.92 21.12
N ILE A 18 -13.46 -24.66 20.83
CA ILE A 18 -14.39 -23.54 21.02
C ILE A 18 -14.38 -22.65 19.78
N ASP A 19 -15.57 -22.23 19.35
CA ASP A 19 -15.73 -21.42 18.13
C ASP A 19 -15.62 -19.92 18.41
N VAL A 20 -15.94 -19.50 19.62
CA VAL A 20 -16.00 -18.09 20.03
C VAL A 20 -15.20 -17.89 21.31
N CYS A 21 -14.34 -16.90 21.30
CA CYS A 21 -13.51 -16.55 22.45
C CYS A 21 -14.38 -16.07 23.63
N PRO A 22 -14.26 -16.70 24.82
CA PRO A 22 -15.05 -16.32 25.99
C PRO A 22 -14.66 -14.96 26.57
N ILE A 23 -13.50 -14.42 26.18
CA ILE A 23 -13.00 -13.15 26.70
C ILE A 23 -13.44 -11.96 25.85
N CYS A 24 -13.34 -12.05 24.51
CA CYS A 24 -13.59 -10.91 23.63
C CYS A 24 -14.65 -11.14 22.56
N GLY A 25 -15.25 -12.35 22.49
CA GLY A 25 -16.29 -12.68 21.50
C GLY A 25 -15.79 -12.94 20.08
N ALA A 26 -14.49 -12.83 19.83
CA ALA A 26 -13.92 -13.06 18.50
C ALA A 26 -13.94 -14.55 18.13
N LYS A 27 -13.96 -14.85 16.83
CA LYS A 27 -13.85 -16.21 16.31
C LYS A 27 -12.50 -16.82 16.68
N MET A 28 -12.51 -18.04 17.20
CA MET A 28 -11.29 -18.78 17.51
C MET A 28 -10.65 -19.36 16.25
N ALA A 29 -9.35 -19.38 16.22
CA ALA A 29 -8.54 -20.04 15.19
C ALA A 29 -7.97 -21.36 15.76
N VAL A 30 -7.67 -22.31 14.87
CA VAL A 30 -7.07 -23.59 15.22
C VAL A 30 -5.63 -23.58 14.69
N ARG A 31 -4.68 -23.93 15.57
CA ARG A 31 -3.33 -24.26 15.10
C ARG A 31 -3.03 -25.73 15.38
N GLU A 32 -2.48 -26.41 14.40
CA GLU A 32 -1.90 -27.72 14.60
C GLU A 32 -0.51 -27.51 15.23
N ASP A 33 -0.27 -28.21 16.34
CA ASP A 33 0.96 -28.07 17.13
C ASP A 33 2.15 -28.72 16.40
N ASN A 34 2.53 -28.10 15.28
CA ASN A 34 3.59 -28.59 14.40
C ASN A 34 4.88 -27.77 14.45
N SER A 35 4.95 -26.71 15.26
CA SER A 35 6.19 -25.94 15.28
C SER A 35 6.42 -25.22 16.59
N SER A 36 7.58 -25.50 17.18
CA SER A 36 8.30 -24.61 18.07
C SER A 36 8.66 -23.25 17.44
N GLU A 37 8.17 -22.94 16.24
CA GLU A 37 8.53 -21.79 15.41
C GLU A 37 7.36 -20.84 15.12
N ALA A 38 6.11 -21.16 15.54
CA ALA A 38 4.98 -20.26 15.32
C ALA A 38 5.05 -19.05 16.27
N TRP A 39 4.99 -17.86 15.73
CA TRP A 39 4.89 -16.63 16.49
C TRP A 39 3.52 -16.54 17.20
N ALA A 40 3.47 -15.94 18.39
CA ALA A 40 2.24 -15.75 19.16
C ALA A 40 1.20 -14.88 18.40
N ALA A 41 1.68 -14.01 17.52
CA ALA A 41 0.87 -13.24 16.59
C ALA A 41 1.59 -13.16 15.24
N GLU A 42 0.83 -13.26 14.17
CA GLU A 42 1.32 -13.06 12.81
C GLU A 42 0.82 -11.73 12.26
N HIS A 43 1.73 -10.99 11.64
CA HIS A 43 1.36 -9.84 10.83
C HIS A 43 0.93 -10.36 9.44
N LYS A 44 -0.27 -9.98 9.00
CA LYS A 44 -0.84 -10.40 7.71
C LYS A 44 -1.28 -9.18 6.90
N VAL A 45 -1.03 -9.25 5.60
CA VAL A 45 -1.65 -8.34 4.63
C VAL A 45 -3.03 -8.87 4.27
N GLY A 46 -4.04 -7.99 4.31
CA GLY A 46 -5.43 -8.38 4.03
C GLY A 46 -6.11 -9.04 5.21
N ILE A 47 -6.70 -8.22 6.07
CA ILE A 47 -7.42 -8.68 7.28
C ILE A 47 -8.94 -8.43 7.19
N ILE A 48 -9.46 -8.22 5.97
CA ILE A 48 -10.86 -7.83 5.72
C ILE A 48 -11.81 -9.02 5.55
N ASP A 49 -11.34 -10.25 5.72
CA ASP A 49 -12.19 -11.44 5.63
C ASP A 49 -13.29 -11.42 6.70
N GLY A 50 -14.55 -11.45 6.24
CA GLY A 50 -15.73 -11.40 7.12
C GLY A 50 -16.07 -10.01 7.67
N VAL A 51 -15.35 -8.96 7.25
CA VAL A 51 -15.65 -7.57 7.59
C VAL A 51 -16.80 -7.06 6.71
N SER A 52 -17.69 -6.21 7.28
CA SER A 52 -18.80 -5.64 6.52
C SER A 52 -18.30 -4.74 5.38
N GLU A 53 -19.02 -4.71 4.25
CA GLU A 53 -18.68 -3.89 3.11
C GLU A 53 -18.61 -2.38 3.46
N GLU A 54 -19.43 -1.92 4.39
CA GLU A 54 -19.39 -0.53 4.87
C GLU A 54 -18.02 -0.17 5.48
N ILE A 55 -17.45 -1.05 6.29
CA ILE A 55 -16.11 -0.85 6.88
C ILE A 55 -15.04 -0.96 5.82
N VAL A 56 -15.12 -1.95 4.92
CA VAL A 56 -14.16 -2.13 3.83
C VAL A 56 -14.15 -0.92 2.91
N GLN A 57 -15.33 -0.38 2.57
CA GLN A 57 -15.43 0.84 1.76
C GLN A 57 -14.83 2.05 2.50
N GLY A 58 -15.07 2.17 3.80
CA GLY A 58 -14.44 3.21 4.63
C GLY A 58 -12.90 3.12 4.61
N LEU A 59 -12.34 1.92 4.66
CA LEU A 59 -10.88 1.71 4.54
C LEU A 59 -10.35 2.13 3.15
N ARG A 60 -11.08 1.80 2.07
CA ARG A 60 -10.72 2.21 0.69
C ARG A 60 -10.78 3.73 0.51
N ASP A 61 -11.82 4.37 1.04
CA ASP A 61 -11.99 5.82 0.94
C ASP A 61 -10.87 6.55 1.68
N ASN A 62 -10.51 6.09 2.89
CA ASN A 62 -9.37 6.63 3.62
C ASN A 62 -8.05 6.38 2.89
N PHE A 63 -7.78 5.18 2.40
CA PHE A 63 -6.59 4.88 1.59
C PHE A 63 -6.43 5.88 0.42
N ASN A 64 -7.51 6.12 -0.33
CA ASN A 64 -7.49 7.07 -1.45
C ASN A 64 -7.30 8.52 -0.98
N GLY A 65 -7.91 8.90 0.15
CA GLY A 65 -7.73 10.19 0.78
C GLY A 65 -6.27 10.45 1.13
N GLU A 66 -5.67 9.58 1.91
CA GLU A 66 -4.27 9.68 2.34
C GLU A 66 -3.29 9.72 1.15
N CYS A 67 -3.48 8.86 0.14
CA CYS A 67 -2.66 8.90 -1.08
C CYS A 67 -2.76 10.26 -1.80
N SER A 68 -3.93 10.89 -1.81
CA SER A 68 -4.15 12.20 -2.42
C SER A 68 -3.50 13.31 -1.60
N GLU A 69 -3.58 13.24 -0.27
CA GLU A 69 -3.01 14.22 0.65
C GLU A 69 -1.48 14.27 0.59
N VAL A 70 -0.81 13.13 0.39
CA VAL A 70 0.64 13.10 0.11
C VAL A 70 1.02 14.05 -1.03
N GLY A 71 0.33 13.95 -2.17
CA GLY A 71 0.60 14.80 -3.33
C GLY A 71 0.24 16.27 -3.09
N MET A 72 -0.90 16.52 -2.45
CA MET A 72 -1.36 17.87 -2.10
C MET A 72 -0.40 18.58 -1.16
N TYR A 73 0.02 17.94 -0.08
CA TYR A 73 0.90 18.55 0.93
C TYR A 73 2.29 18.84 0.36
N LEU A 74 2.85 17.93 -0.46
CA LEU A 74 4.10 18.21 -1.17
C LEU A 74 3.97 19.40 -2.14
N ALA A 75 2.83 19.55 -2.81
CA ALA A 75 2.57 20.71 -3.67
C ALA A 75 2.45 22.02 -2.84
N MET A 76 1.73 21.97 -1.72
CA MET A 76 1.60 23.10 -0.77
C MET A 76 2.95 23.51 -0.17
N ALA A 77 3.81 22.53 0.15
CA ALA A 77 5.17 22.79 0.61
C ALA A 77 5.98 23.59 -0.42
N ARG A 78 5.91 23.19 -1.71
CA ARG A 78 6.57 23.92 -2.79
C ARG A 78 6.07 25.35 -2.94
N VAL A 79 4.77 25.59 -2.74
CA VAL A 79 4.19 26.94 -2.73
C VAL A 79 4.76 27.75 -1.56
N ALA A 80 4.72 27.22 -0.35
CA ALA A 80 5.23 27.89 0.85
C ALA A 80 6.71 28.26 0.72
N HIS A 81 7.55 27.36 0.19
CA HIS A 81 8.97 27.66 -0.06
C HIS A 81 9.16 28.79 -1.07
N ARG A 82 8.39 28.81 -2.17
CA ARG A 82 8.46 29.91 -3.16
C ARG A 82 8.00 31.26 -2.60
N GLU A 83 7.05 31.23 -1.67
CA GLU A 83 6.56 32.45 -1.01
C GLU A 83 7.45 32.92 0.15
N GLY A 84 8.50 32.16 0.51
CA GLY A 84 9.43 32.51 1.58
C GLY A 84 8.97 32.10 2.97
N TYR A 85 8.10 31.08 3.08
CA TYR A 85 7.64 30.49 4.34
C TYR A 85 8.25 29.08 4.56
N PRO A 86 9.56 28.95 4.76
CA PRO A 86 10.22 27.64 4.82
C PRO A 86 9.74 26.78 5.99
N GLU A 87 9.39 27.37 7.12
CA GLU A 87 8.87 26.64 8.28
C GLU A 87 7.53 25.97 7.97
N ILE A 88 6.63 26.66 7.26
CA ILE A 88 5.36 26.09 6.79
C ILE A 88 5.63 25.00 5.77
N GLY A 89 6.56 25.22 4.83
CA GLY A 89 6.94 24.22 3.83
C GLY A 89 7.45 22.94 4.45
N LEU A 90 8.37 23.01 5.41
CA LEU A 90 8.89 21.86 6.13
C LEU A 90 7.81 21.10 6.92
N TYR A 91 6.82 21.80 7.48
CA TYR A 91 5.71 21.14 8.17
C TYR A 91 4.82 20.37 7.20
N TRP A 92 4.52 20.95 6.00
CA TRP A 92 3.78 20.24 4.95
C TRP A 92 4.52 18.99 4.44
N GLU A 93 5.84 19.06 4.27
CA GLU A 93 6.66 17.89 3.87
C GLU A 93 6.59 16.79 4.94
N LYS A 94 6.67 17.17 6.23
CA LYS A 94 6.53 16.22 7.33
C LYS A 94 5.14 15.57 7.35
N ALA A 95 4.07 16.37 7.22
CA ALA A 95 2.71 15.87 7.17
C ALA A 95 2.52 14.90 5.99
N ALA A 96 3.01 15.23 4.79
CA ALA A 96 2.94 14.35 3.64
C ALA A 96 3.56 12.98 3.90
N TYR A 97 4.65 12.91 4.67
CA TYR A 97 5.26 11.63 5.05
C TYR A 97 4.39 10.86 6.06
N GLU A 98 3.75 11.56 7.00
CA GLU A 98 2.82 10.94 7.96
C GLU A 98 1.59 10.36 7.24
N GLU A 99 1.03 11.07 6.23
CA GLU A 99 -0.07 10.53 5.40
C GLU A 99 0.37 9.33 4.53
N ALA A 100 1.62 9.30 4.06
CA ALA A 100 2.14 8.13 3.37
C ALA A 100 2.17 6.88 4.27
N GLU A 101 2.52 7.04 5.56
CA GLU A 101 2.47 5.96 6.56
C GLU A 101 1.03 5.52 6.86
N HIS A 102 0.07 6.45 6.90
CA HIS A 102 -1.35 6.11 7.05
C HIS A 102 -1.86 5.31 5.85
N ALA A 103 -1.56 5.78 4.63
CA ALA A 103 -1.91 5.08 3.40
C ALA A 103 -1.33 3.66 3.37
N ALA A 104 -0.07 3.47 3.78
CA ALA A 104 0.56 2.16 3.85
C ALA A 104 -0.19 1.21 4.79
N LYS A 105 -0.63 1.68 5.96
CA LYS A 105 -1.40 0.88 6.92
C LYS A 105 -2.77 0.48 6.37
N PHE A 106 -3.49 1.39 5.70
CA PHE A 106 -4.74 1.07 5.02
C PHE A 106 -4.53 0.06 3.89
N ALA A 107 -3.47 0.21 3.09
CA ALA A 107 -3.12 -0.74 2.04
C ALA A 107 -2.86 -2.15 2.59
N GLU A 108 -2.13 -2.27 3.70
CA GLU A 108 -1.86 -3.55 4.36
C GLU A 108 -3.13 -4.18 4.92
N MET A 109 -4.02 -3.40 5.57
CA MET A 109 -5.30 -3.91 6.07
C MET A 109 -6.18 -4.43 4.95
N LEU A 110 -6.27 -3.72 3.82
CA LEU A 110 -7.06 -4.10 2.67
C LEU A 110 -6.50 -5.31 1.91
N GLY A 111 -5.18 -5.38 1.72
CA GLY A 111 -4.54 -6.44 0.91
C GLY A 111 -4.92 -6.41 -0.58
N GLU A 112 -5.45 -5.28 -1.08
CA GLU A 112 -5.91 -5.13 -2.46
C GLU A 112 -4.79 -4.67 -3.42
N VAL A 113 -3.90 -3.80 -2.94
CA VAL A 113 -2.81 -3.20 -3.73
C VAL A 113 -1.42 -3.71 -3.34
N VAL A 114 -1.34 -4.47 -2.25
CA VAL A 114 -0.12 -5.10 -1.73
C VAL A 114 -0.44 -6.53 -1.28
N THR A 115 0.54 -7.43 -1.35
CA THR A 115 0.42 -8.82 -0.91
C THR A 115 1.58 -9.19 0.02
N ASP A 116 1.49 -10.31 0.73
CA ASP A 116 2.58 -10.88 1.55
C ASP A 116 3.78 -11.38 0.73
N SER A 117 3.72 -11.33 -0.60
CA SER A 117 4.77 -11.81 -1.48
C SER A 117 5.49 -10.66 -2.18
N THR A 118 6.76 -10.42 -1.81
CA THR A 118 7.62 -9.44 -2.51
C THR A 118 7.72 -9.74 -4.00
N LYS A 119 7.81 -11.02 -4.40
CA LYS A 119 7.82 -11.41 -5.82
C LYS A 119 6.56 -10.93 -6.53
N LYS A 120 5.38 -11.27 -5.99
CA LYS A 120 4.09 -10.88 -6.56
C LYS A 120 3.91 -9.37 -6.60
N ASN A 121 4.33 -8.66 -5.55
CA ASN A 121 4.29 -7.20 -5.52
C ASN A 121 5.15 -6.59 -6.65
N LEU A 122 6.36 -7.12 -6.91
CA LEU A 122 7.20 -6.69 -8.02
C LEU A 122 6.53 -6.97 -9.38
N GLU A 123 5.96 -8.17 -9.60
CA GLU A 123 5.25 -8.53 -10.83
C GLU A 123 4.10 -7.56 -11.13
N MET A 124 3.28 -7.28 -10.11
CA MET A 124 2.17 -6.33 -10.21
C MET A 124 2.66 -4.92 -10.55
N ARG A 125 3.75 -4.47 -9.94
CA ARG A 125 4.29 -3.14 -10.20
C ARG A 125 4.92 -3.03 -11.58
N VAL A 126 5.68 -4.02 -12.07
CA VAL A 126 6.21 -4.03 -13.45
C VAL A 126 5.09 -3.82 -14.47
N ALA A 127 3.97 -4.54 -14.31
CA ALA A 127 2.80 -4.40 -15.20
C ALA A 127 2.18 -2.99 -15.11
N ALA A 128 2.01 -2.46 -13.89
CA ALA A 128 1.42 -1.15 -13.66
C ALA A 128 2.29 -0.01 -14.18
N GLU A 129 3.62 -0.05 -13.99
CA GLU A 129 4.54 0.97 -14.49
C GLU A 129 4.56 1.01 -16.03
N ARG A 130 4.40 -0.15 -16.68
CA ARG A 130 4.26 -0.22 -18.14
C ARG A 130 3.00 0.51 -18.62
N GLY A 131 1.86 0.28 -17.97
CA GLY A 131 0.61 1.00 -18.27
C GLY A 131 0.70 2.49 -17.95
N ALA A 132 1.32 2.86 -16.83
CA ALA A 132 1.54 4.25 -16.43
C ALA A 132 2.43 5.01 -17.43
N THR A 133 3.49 4.36 -17.92
CA THR A 133 4.37 4.90 -18.98
C THR A 133 3.57 5.19 -20.26
N GLU A 134 2.76 4.24 -20.70
CA GLU A 134 1.92 4.39 -21.89
C GLU A 134 0.89 5.52 -21.72
N GLY A 135 0.14 5.53 -20.63
CA GLY A 135 -0.88 6.54 -20.36
C GLY A 135 -0.31 7.95 -20.29
N LYS A 136 0.81 8.15 -19.57
CA LYS A 136 1.49 9.45 -19.50
C LYS A 136 2.06 9.87 -20.86
N THR A 137 2.60 8.94 -21.64
CA THR A 137 3.08 9.24 -23.01
C THR A 137 1.94 9.73 -23.90
N GLN A 138 0.78 9.08 -23.86
CA GLN A 138 -0.40 9.53 -24.64
C GLN A 138 -0.87 10.91 -24.20
N LEU A 139 -0.92 11.18 -22.88
CA LEU A 139 -1.28 12.51 -22.37
C LEU A 139 -0.28 13.58 -22.82
N ALA A 140 1.02 13.29 -22.79
CA ALA A 140 2.05 14.20 -23.28
C ALA A 140 1.88 14.53 -24.77
N ILE A 141 1.56 13.52 -25.61
CA ILE A 141 1.25 13.72 -27.05
C ILE A 141 0.05 14.63 -27.23
N LEU A 142 -1.02 14.43 -26.45
CA LEU A 142 -2.20 15.29 -26.51
C LEU A 142 -1.88 16.73 -26.11
N ALA A 143 -1.11 16.93 -25.04
CA ALA A 143 -0.68 18.26 -24.61
C ALA A 143 0.15 18.96 -25.70
N LYS A 144 1.06 18.24 -26.37
CA LYS A 144 1.87 18.79 -27.48
C LYS A 144 0.98 19.22 -28.66
N LYS A 145 0.01 18.41 -29.05
CA LYS A 145 -0.96 18.75 -30.10
C LYS A 145 -1.78 19.99 -29.76
N ALA A 146 -2.02 20.24 -28.48
CA ALA A 146 -2.73 21.43 -27.99
C ALA A 146 -1.81 22.64 -27.76
N ASN A 147 -0.53 22.58 -28.11
CA ASN A 147 0.50 23.61 -27.85
C ASN A 147 0.68 23.96 -26.36
N LEU A 148 0.52 22.96 -25.47
CA LEU A 148 0.68 23.08 -24.02
C LEU A 148 2.07 22.52 -23.61
N ASP A 149 3.14 23.20 -24.04
CA ASP A 149 4.52 22.69 -23.90
C ASP A 149 4.90 22.40 -22.45
N ALA A 150 4.54 23.25 -21.48
CA ALA A 150 4.84 23.03 -20.07
C ALA A 150 4.20 21.74 -19.51
N ILE A 151 2.98 21.44 -19.94
CA ILE A 151 2.28 20.19 -19.57
C ILE A 151 2.94 19.01 -20.26
N HIS A 152 3.21 19.14 -21.58
CA HIS A 152 3.91 18.10 -22.35
C HIS A 152 5.22 17.72 -21.70
N ASP A 153 6.11 18.68 -21.44
CA ASP A 153 7.45 18.43 -20.92
C ASP A 153 7.39 17.75 -19.54
N THR A 154 6.54 18.25 -18.65
CA THR A 154 6.37 17.69 -17.30
C THR A 154 5.86 16.26 -17.34
N VAL A 155 4.80 15.99 -18.12
CA VAL A 155 4.19 14.66 -18.18
C VAL A 155 5.07 13.66 -18.94
N HIS A 156 5.79 14.12 -19.97
CA HIS A 156 6.74 13.28 -20.71
C HIS A 156 7.93 12.87 -19.84
N GLU A 157 8.44 13.76 -18.99
CA GLU A 157 9.47 13.40 -18.02
C GLU A 157 8.97 12.36 -17.02
N MET A 158 7.77 12.54 -16.46
CA MET A 158 7.13 11.54 -15.60
C MET A 158 6.98 10.18 -16.30
N ALA A 159 6.60 10.15 -17.60
CA ALA A 159 6.53 8.90 -18.35
C ALA A 159 7.87 8.17 -18.42
N ARG A 160 8.99 8.91 -18.52
CA ARG A 160 10.35 8.33 -18.49
C ARG A 160 10.71 7.81 -17.11
N ASP A 161 10.23 8.46 -16.05
CA ASP A 161 10.40 7.98 -14.68
C ASP A 161 9.68 6.65 -14.46
N GLU A 162 8.41 6.51 -14.92
CA GLU A 162 7.68 5.24 -14.83
C GLU A 162 8.39 4.11 -15.59
N ALA A 163 8.94 4.41 -16.78
CA ALA A 163 9.73 3.43 -17.53
C ALA A 163 11.00 3.03 -16.78
N ARG A 164 11.65 3.94 -16.05
CA ARG A 164 12.80 3.66 -15.20
C ARG A 164 12.41 2.80 -14.00
N HIS A 165 11.29 3.12 -13.32
CA HIS A 165 10.75 2.32 -12.21
C HIS A 165 10.44 0.90 -12.66
N GLY A 166 9.71 0.73 -13.77
CA GLY A 166 9.36 -0.58 -14.31
C GLY A 166 10.59 -1.43 -14.65
N LYS A 167 11.61 -0.84 -15.29
CA LYS A 167 12.88 -1.54 -15.57
C LYS A 167 13.65 -1.90 -14.31
N ALA A 168 13.62 -1.06 -13.27
CA ALA A 168 14.25 -1.34 -11.99
C ALA A 168 13.55 -2.53 -11.30
N PHE A 169 12.22 -2.55 -11.24
CA PHE A 169 11.45 -3.64 -10.68
C PHE A 169 11.64 -4.95 -11.45
N GLU A 170 11.67 -4.91 -12.79
CA GLU A 170 11.96 -6.07 -13.64
C GLU A 170 13.39 -6.61 -13.39
N GLY A 171 14.37 -5.72 -13.25
CA GLY A 171 15.74 -6.10 -12.91
C GLY A 171 15.86 -6.74 -11.52
N LEU A 172 15.12 -6.25 -10.53
CA LEU A 172 15.06 -6.84 -9.19
C LEU A 172 14.36 -8.21 -9.22
N LEU A 173 13.27 -8.33 -9.97
CA LEU A 173 12.55 -9.59 -10.15
C LEU A 173 13.47 -10.68 -10.73
N LYS A 174 14.18 -10.33 -11.81
CA LYS A 174 15.16 -11.22 -12.42
C LYS A 174 16.29 -11.61 -11.47
N ARG A 175 16.84 -10.63 -10.75
CA ARG A 175 17.98 -10.84 -9.85
C ARG A 175 17.67 -11.77 -8.69
N TYR A 176 16.50 -11.61 -8.05
CA TYR A 176 16.18 -12.31 -6.81
C TYR A 176 15.29 -13.53 -7.00
N PHE A 177 14.53 -13.59 -8.10
CA PHE A 177 13.56 -14.66 -8.36
C PHE A 177 13.79 -15.42 -9.67
N GLY A 178 14.83 -15.05 -10.45
CA GLY A 178 15.27 -15.81 -11.63
C GLY A 178 14.35 -15.70 -12.84
N GLU A 179 13.56 -14.65 -12.98
CA GLU A 179 12.59 -14.44 -14.08
C GLU A 179 12.99 -13.34 -15.05
#